data_ba5c8000dbfe5be162ddb53b13690485
#
_entry.id   ba5c8000dbfe5be162ddb53b13690485
#
_cell.length_a   1.000
_cell.length_b   1.000
_cell.length_c   1.000
_cell.angle_alpha   90.00
_cell.angle_beta   90.00
_cell.angle_gamma   90.00
#
_symmetry.space_group_name_H-M   'P 1'
#
loop_
_entity.id
_entity.type
_entity.pdbx_description
1 polymer ?
#
loop_
_entity_poly.entity_id
_entity_poly.type
_entity_poly.pdbx_seq_one_letter_code
_entity_poly.pdbx_strand_id
1 'polypeptide(L)'
;MTVVLAVCTGYGQACTNLIVGKKASADGSVIVSYSADDFGSFGYLRHWAAGKHAKGATRPVYNWENNNYAGEIEEAPETYNVIGNMNEYQLTITETTFGGRAELVDSTGLLDYGSLIYITLQRAKTAKEAIGVMTNLIDKYGYNSEGESFTIADKNEAWVMDLIGKGTGRKGAVWVAVR
;
A
#
# COMPACT_ATOMS: atom_id res chain seq x y z
N MET A 1 24.70 -14.78 -40.94
CA MET A 1 23.56 -14.08 -40.34
C MET A 1 23.81 -14.03 -38.83
N THR A 2 24.34 -12.92 -38.34
CA THR A 2 24.73 -12.76 -36.92
C THR A 2 23.55 -12.20 -36.19
N VAL A 3 22.95 -12.99 -35.30
CA VAL A 3 21.88 -12.52 -34.40
C VAL A 3 22.55 -11.76 -33.22
N VAL A 4 22.42 -10.44 -33.18
CA VAL A 4 22.82 -9.63 -32.02
C VAL A 4 21.68 -9.72 -31.02
N LEU A 5 21.91 -10.48 -29.94
CA LEU A 5 21.02 -10.46 -28.77
C LEU A 5 21.35 -9.17 -27.97
N ALA A 6 20.51 -8.15 -28.09
CA ALA A 6 20.58 -6.99 -27.22
C ALA A 6 20.03 -7.41 -25.84
N VAL A 7 20.92 -7.66 -24.89
CA VAL A 7 20.55 -7.82 -23.48
C VAL A 7 20.30 -6.42 -22.93
N CYS A 8 19.04 -6.03 -22.82
CA CYS A 8 18.65 -4.84 -22.04
C CYS A 8 18.91 -5.13 -20.56
N THR A 9 20.06 -4.71 -20.03
CA THR A 9 20.30 -4.65 -18.59
C THR A 9 19.65 -3.39 -18.01
N GLY A 10 18.34 -3.32 -18.08
CA GLY A 10 17.57 -2.39 -17.25
C GLY A 10 17.30 -3.09 -15.93
N TYR A 11 17.84 -2.58 -14.83
CA TYR A 11 17.37 -2.97 -13.49
C TYR A 11 15.97 -2.39 -13.31
N GLY A 12 14.95 -3.13 -13.75
CA GLY A 12 13.58 -2.83 -13.40
C GLY A 12 13.35 -3.31 -11.96
N GLN A 13 13.43 -2.42 -10.99
CA GLN A 13 12.83 -2.67 -9.70
C GLN A 13 11.32 -2.43 -9.89
N ALA A 14 10.57 -3.49 -10.00
CA ALA A 14 9.12 -3.42 -10.12
C ALA A 14 8.53 -4.63 -9.41
N CYS A 15 7.75 -4.38 -8.36
CA CYS A 15 6.96 -5.42 -7.71
C CYS A 15 5.95 -6.03 -8.68
N THR A 16 5.58 -7.28 -8.46
CA THR A 16 4.64 -8.00 -9.32
C THR A 16 3.39 -8.38 -8.55
N ASN A 17 2.23 -8.02 -9.08
CA ASN A 17 0.93 -8.41 -8.54
C ASN A 17 0.15 -9.26 -9.55
N LEU A 18 -0.51 -10.32 -9.07
CA LEU A 18 -1.48 -11.10 -9.82
C LEU A 18 -2.82 -11.05 -9.09
N ILE A 19 -3.88 -10.74 -9.82
CA ILE A 19 -5.25 -10.69 -9.29
C ILE A 19 -6.11 -11.70 -10.05
N VAL A 20 -6.81 -12.56 -9.30
CA VAL A 20 -7.83 -13.45 -9.85
C VAL A 20 -9.16 -13.11 -9.21
N GLY A 21 -10.10 -12.58 -10.00
CA GLY A 21 -11.45 -12.27 -9.54
C GLY A 21 -12.33 -13.51 -9.44
N LYS A 22 -13.44 -13.41 -8.71
CA LYS A 22 -14.41 -14.51 -8.45
C LYS A 22 -14.88 -15.28 -9.68
N LYS A 23 -15.00 -14.61 -10.83
CA LYS A 23 -15.47 -15.25 -12.07
C LYS A 23 -14.38 -16.03 -12.80
N ALA A 24 -13.12 -15.80 -12.43
CA ALA A 24 -11.94 -16.44 -13.04
C ALA A 24 -11.36 -17.55 -12.16
N SER A 25 -11.68 -17.58 -10.88
CA SER A 25 -11.24 -18.63 -9.96
C SER A 25 -12.15 -19.87 -10.04
N ALA A 26 -11.57 -21.03 -9.77
CA ALA A 26 -12.29 -22.31 -9.84
C ALA A 26 -13.37 -22.47 -8.75
N ASP A 27 -13.19 -21.84 -7.60
CA ASP A 27 -14.03 -21.95 -6.40
C ASP A 27 -14.79 -20.66 -6.05
N GLY A 28 -14.67 -19.61 -6.88
CA GLY A 28 -15.29 -18.33 -6.62
C GLY A 28 -14.55 -17.46 -5.61
N SER A 29 -13.32 -17.81 -5.22
CA SER A 29 -12.48 -16.98 -4.37
C SER A 29 -11.90 -15.77 -5.13
N VAL A 30 -11.49 -14.74 -4.39
CA VAL A 30 -10.60 -13.68 -4.88
C VAL A 30 -9.20 -14.03 -4.44
N ILE A 31 -8.24 -14.06 -5.38
CA ILE A 31 -6.84 -14.42 -5.11
C ILE A 31 -5.95 -13.23 -5.50
N VAL A 32 -5.03 -12.88 -4.59
CA VAL A 32 -3.96 -11.92 -4.85
C VAL A 32 -2.63 -12.61 -4.57
N SER A 33 -1.70 -12.53 -5.53
CA SER A 33 -0.30 -12.89 -5.33
C SER A 33 0.54 -11.64 -5.43
N TYR A 34 1.56 -11.53 -4.60
CA TYR A 34 2.45 -10.38 -4.54
C TYR A 34 3.90 -10.83 -4.38
N SER A 35 4.78 -10.25 -5.18
CA SER A 35 6.24 -10.36 -5.07
C SER A 35 6.81 -8.96 -4.94
N ALA A 36 7.52 -8.70 -3.84
CA ALA A 36 8.32 -7.49 -3.69
C ALA A 36 9.69 -7.74 -4.32
N ASP A 37 9.93 -7.13 -5.47
CA ASP A 37 11.16 -7.29 -6.23
C ASP A 37 12.18 -6.22 -5.78
N ASP A 38 12.75 -6.42 -4.60
CA ASP A 38 13.73 -5.52 -4.00
C ASP A 38 15.04 -6.26 -3.69
N PHE A 39 16.16 -5.61 -4.03
CA PHE A 39 17.48 -6.19 -3.86
C PHE A 39 17.92 -6.08 -2.40
N GLY A 40 17.95 -7.20 -1.70
CA GLY A 40 18.36 -7.27 -0.30
C GLY A 40 17.23 -7.26 0.71
N SER A 41 15.99 -7.18 0.26
CA SER A 41 14.85 -7.40 1.14
C SER A 41 14.73 -8.86 1.53
N PHE A 42 14.63 -9.10 2.84
CA PHE A 42 14.33 -10.43 3.38
C PHE A 42 12.87 -10.46 3.82
N GLY A 43 12.09 -11.35 3.20
CA GLY A 43 10.72 -11.58 3.61
C GLY A 43 10.65 -12.15 5.02
N TYR A 44 10.06 -11.42 5.95
CA TYR A 44 9.69 -11.93 7.27
C TYR A 44 8.21 -11.63 7.54
N LEU A 45 7.58 -12.50 8.28
CA LEU A 45 6.17 -12.36 8.60
C LEU A 45 5.99 -11.24 9.65
N ARG A 46 5.47 -10.11 9.22
CA ARG A 46 5.11 -9.00 10.12
C ARG A 46 3.72 -9.21 10.69
N HIS A 47 3.55 -8.87 11.96
CA HIS A 47 2.27 -8.91 12.64
C HIS A 47 2.00 -7.62 13.39
N TRP A 48 0.83 -7.05 13.18
CA TRP A 48 0.28 -5.93 13.94
C TRP A 48 -0.97 -6.40 14.67
N ALA A 49 -0.92 -6.39 16.00
CA ALA A 49 -2.03 -6.86 16.81
C ALA A 49 -3.24 -5.92 16.75
N ALA A 50 -4.42 -6.51 16.85
CA ALA A 50 -5.64 -5.77 17.09
C ALA A 50 -5.60 -5.07 18.46
N GLY A 51 -6.31 -3.94 18.58
CA GLY A 51 -6.37 -3.19 19.83
C GLY A 51 -7.57 -2.27 19.93
N LYS A 52 -7.88 -1.87 21.18
CA LYS A 52 -8.80 -0.77 21.47
C LYS A 52 -8.00 0.38 22.07
N HIS A 53 -8.26 1.58 21.59
CA HIS A 53 -7.47 2.75 21.89
C HIS A 53 -8.34 3.85 22.53
N ALA A 54 -7.76 4.58 23.46
CA ALA A 54 -8.44 5.71 24.09
C ALA A 54 -8.71 6.82 23.06
N LYS A 55 -9.77 7.61 23.31
CA LYS A 55 -10.04 8.80 22.48
C LYS A 55 -8.85 9.75 22.49
N GLY A 56 -8.38 10.16 21.33
CA GLY A 56 -7.24 11.06 21.16
C GLY A 56 -5.86 10.37 21.28
N ALA A 57 -5.83 9.05 21.36
CA ALA A 57 -4.57 8.32 21.26
C ALA A 57 -3.89 8.61 19.92
N THR A 58 -2.56 8.65 19.94
CA THR A 58 -1.73 8.76 18.73
C THR A 58 -0.85 7.54 18.59
N ARG A 59 -0.36 7.32 17.39
CA ARG A 59 0.63 6.30 17.08
C ARG A 59 1.79 6.89 16.30
N PRO A 60 3.03 6.49 16.59
CA PRO A 60 4.18 6.87 15.79
C PRO A 60 4.12 6.21 14.41
N VAL A 61 4.54 6.95 13.41
CA VAL A 61 4.76 6.46 12.04
C VAL A 61 6.25 6.45 11.78
N TYR A 62 6.71 5.36 11.20
CA TYR A 62 8.08 5.19 10.76
C TYR A 62 8.07 4.91 9.26
N ASN A 63 9.01 5.50 8.55
CA ASN A 63 9.19 5.24 7.13
C ASN A 63 9.50 3.76 6.91
N TRP A 64 8.82 3.15 5.95
CA TRP A 64 8.88 1.71 5.68
C TRP A 64 10.25 1.22 5.24
N GLU A 65 10.95 2.02 4.42
CA GLU A 65 12.22 1.63 3.81
C GLU A 65 13.41 1.76 4.78
N ASN A 66 13.46 2.85 5.53
CA ASN A 66 14.62 3.18 6.36
C ASN A 66 14.35 3.19 7.86
N ASN A 67 13.11 2.95 8.28
CA ASN A 67 12.65 2.94 9.67
C ASN A 67 12.89 4.26 10.42
N ASN A 68 13.03 5.39 9.72
CA ASN A 68 13.14 6.70 10.33
C ASN A 68 11.76 7.16 10.85
N TYR A 69 11.76 7.78 12.02
CA TYR A 69 10.56 8.38 12.60
C TYR A 69 10.07 9.53 11.71
N ALA A 70 8.83 9.43 11.24
CA ALA A 70 8.19 10.41 10.37
C ALA A 70 7.27 11.36 11.13
N GLY A 71 6.71 10.95 12.27
CA GLY A 71 5.77 11.74 13.04
C GLY A 71 4.72 10.89 13.73
N GLU A 72 3.63 11.53 14.17
CA GLU A 72 2.50 10.86 14.80
C GLU A 72 1.20 11.12 14.05
N ILE A 73 0.36 10.10 14.01
CA ILE A 73 -1.00 10.20 13.49
C ILE A 73 -2.00 9.81 14.58
N GLU A 74 -3.22 10.29 14.47
CA GLU A 74 -4.31 9.87 15.34
C GLU A 74 -4.58 8.36 15.18
N GLU A 75 -4.68 7.66 16.32
CA GLU A 75 -5.01 6.25 16.31
C GLU A 75 -6.52 6.03 16.13
N ALA A 76 -6.89 4.97 15.44
CA ALA A 76 -8.28 4.56 15.35
C ALA A 76 -8.78 4.03 16.71
N PRO A 77 -10.06 4.23 17.08
CA PRO A 77 -10.59 3.70 18.35
C PRO A 77 -10.48 2.19 18.48
N GLU A 78 -10.47 1.48 17.35
CA GLU A 78 -10.27 0.04 17.23
C GLU A 78 -9.39 -0.24 16.02
N THR A 79 -8.43 -1.13 16.20
CA THR A 79 -7.56 -1.62 15.12
C THR A 79 -7.68 -3.13 15.00
N TYR A 80 -7.43 -3.67 13.80
CA TYR A 80 -7.57 -5.09 13.46
C TYR A 80 -6.23 -5.79 13.41
N ASN A 81 -6.23 -7.11 13.61
CA ASN A 81 -5.04 -7.93 13.38
C ASN A 81 -4.65 -7.91 11.91
N VAL A 82 -3.36 -7.69 11.67
CA VAL A 82 -2.75 -7.74 10.33
C VAL A 82 -1.57 -8.69 10.36
N ILE A 83 -1.51 -9.60 9.41
CA ILE A 83 -0.37 -10.48 9.17
C ILE A 83 0.10 -10.27 7.73
N GLY A 84 1.35 -9.81 7.57
CA GLY A 84 1.86 -9.42 6.26
C GLY A 84 0.96 -8.37 5.60
N ASN A 85 0.43 -8.70 4.44
CA ASN A 85 -0.42 -7.82 3.64
C ASN A 85 -1.92 -8.13 3.75
N MET A 86 -2.36 -8.88 4.77
CA MET A 86 -3.76 -9.28 4.98
C MET A 86 -4.20 -9.04 6.41
N ASN A 87 -5.46 -8.63 6.60
CA ASN A 87 -6.07 -8.54 7.92
C ASN A 87 -7.06 -9.68 8.21
N GLU A 88 -7.57 -9.74 9.45
CA GLU A 88 -8.50 -10.78 9.93
C GLU A 88 -9.86 -10.79 9.22
N TYR A 89 -10.19 -9.74 8.46
CA TYR A 89 -11.40 -9.68 7.62
C TYR A 89 -11.16 -10.15 6.18
N GLN A 90 -9.96 -10.69 5.87
CA GLN A 90 -9.54 -11.11 4.52
C GLN A 90 -9.39 -9.92 3.56
N LEU A 91 -9.21 -8.71 4.07
CA LEU A 91 -8.79 -7.57 3.28
C LEU A 91 -7.28 -7.69 3.03
N THR A 92 -6.89 -7.59 1.78
CA THR A 92 -5.48 -7.64 1.32
C THR A 92 -5.15 -6.36 0.59
N ILE A 93 -3.98 -5.79 0.87
CA ILE A 93 -3.44 -4.63 0.15
C ILE A 93 -1.99 -4.94 -0.22
N THR A 94 -1.68 -4.88 -1.50
CA THR A 94 -0.32 -5.00 -2.04
C THR A 94 -0.04 -3.83 -2.97
N GLU A 95 1.20 -3.69 -3.43
CA GLU A 95 1.59 -2.54 -4.24
C GLU A 95 2.50 -2.92 -5.41
N THR A 96 2.65 -1.97 -6.33
CA THR A 96 3.66 -1.96 -7.39
C THR A 96 4.03 -0.52 -7.68
N THR A 97 5.27 -0.16 -7.42
CA THR A 97 5.77 1.20 -7.67
C THR A 97 5.87 1.46 -9.17
N PHE A 98 5.23 2.51 -9.66
CA PHE A 98 5.43 2.97 -11.04
C PHE A 98 6.31 4.22 -11.12
N GLY A 99 6.76 4.77 -9.99
CA GLY A 99 7.62 5.94 -9.90
C GLY A 99 6.89 7.24 -10.22
N GLY A 100 7.17 7.82 -11.37
CA GLY A 100 6.62 9.09 -11.81
C GLY A 100 7.62 10.23 -11.67
N ARG A 101 7.12 11.45 -11.56
CA ARG A 101 7.95 12.65 -11.46
C ARG A 101 8.38 12.89 -10.03
N ALA A 102 9.69 12.97 -9.78
CA ALA A 102 10.27 13.12 -8.43
C ALA A 102 9.74 14.35 -7.67
N GLU A 103 9.41 15.44 -8.37
CA GLU A 103 8.83 16.63 -7.77
C GLU A 103 7.42 16.47 -7.23
N LEU A 104 6.76 15.34 -7.50
CA LEU A 104 5.44 15.01 -6.96
C LEU A 104 5.51 14.29 -5.61
N VAL A 105 6.68 13.87 -5.17
CA VAL A 105 6.88 13.33 -3.82
C VAL A 105 6.73 14.46 -2.80
N ASP A 106 5.84 14.29 -1.82
CA ASP A 106 5.70 15.23 -0.70
C ASP A 106 6.65 14.84 0.43
N SER A 107 7.85 15.40 0.44
CA SER A 107 8.86 15.15 1.48
C SER A 107 8.44 15.57 2.89
N THR A 108 7.33 16.30 3.05
CA THR A 108 6.74 16.69 4.34
C THR A 108 5.61 15.79 4.78
N GLY A 109 5.18 14.86 3.92
CA GLY A 109 4.17 13.87 4.24
C GLY A 109 4.65 12.86 5.28
N LEU A 110 3.75 12.39 6.12
CA LEU A 110 4.07 11.42 7.18
C LEU A 110 3.95 9.98 6.72
N LEU A 111 3.18 9.72 5.65
CA LEU A 111 2.84 8.38 5.21
C LEU A 111 3.55 8.04 3.90
N ASP A 112 4.35 6.98 3.91
CA ASP A 112 4.83 6.32 2.71
C ASP A 112 3.88 5.19 2.28
N TYR A 113 4.17 4.53 1.15
CA TYR A 113 3.35 3.45 0.62
C TYR A 113 3.19 2.28 1.61
N GLY A 114 4.28 1.87 2.25
CA GLY A 114 4.28 0.73 3.16
C GLY A 114 3.54 1.02 4.46
N SER A 115 3.77 2.18 5.08
CA SER A 115 3.03 2.61 6.27
C SER A 115 1.54 2.80 5.98
N LEU A 116 1.19 3.31 4.80
CA LEU A 116 -0.19 3.46 4.35
C LEU A 116 -0.90 2.11 4.25
N ILE A 117 -0.23 1.05 3.74
CA ILE A 117 -0.79 -0.30 3.63
C ILE A 117 -1.19 -0.85 5.00
N TYR A 118 -0.24 -0.99 5.94
CA TYR A 118 -0.56 -1.67 7.19
C TYR A 118 -1.48 -0.85 8.10
N ILE A 119 -1.39 0.49 8.07
CA ILE A 119 -2.30 1.36 8.82
C ILE A 119 -3.72 1.25 8.28
N THR A 120 -3.89 1.16 6.96
CA THR A 120 -5.20 0.95 6.34
C THR A 120 -5.77 -0.43 6.67
N LEU A 121 -4.95 -1.49 6.57
CA LEU A 121 -5.36 -2.84 6.94
C LEU A 121 -5.84 -2.94 8.40
N GLN A 122 -5.27 -2.16 9.30
CA GLN A 122 -5.72 -2.09 10.69
C GLN A 122 -7.03 -1.32 10.88
N ARG A 123 -7.55 -0.64 9.86
CA ARG A 123 -8.70 0.29 9.99
C ARG A 123 -9.88 -0.01 9.06
N ALA A 124 -9.71 -0.89 8.09
CA ALA A 124 -10.74 -1.21 7.10
C ALA A 124 -11.07 -2.71 7.10
N LYS A 125 -12.32 -3.04 6.78
CA LYS A 125 -12.81 -4.43 6.67
C LYS A 125 -13.06 -4.86 5.24
N THR A 126 -13.25 -3.91 4.33
CA THR A 126 -13.56 -4.17 2.92
C THR A 126 -12.65 -3.36 2.00
N ALA A 127 -12.51 -3.80 0.76
CA ALA A 127 -11.71 -3.10 -0.24
C ALA A 127 -12.18 -1.65 -0.46
N LYS A 128 -13.49 -1.44 -0.49
CA LYS A 128 -14.07 -0.11 -0.65
C LYS A 128 -13.82 0.81 0.56
N GLU A 129 -13.92 0.28 1.78
CA GLU A 129 -13.53 1.03 2.99
C GLU A 129 -12.04 1.39 2.97
N ALA A 130 -11.18 0.46 2.53
CA ALA A 130 -9.74 0.69 2.46
C ALA A 130 -9.39 1.88 1.56
N ILE A 131 -10.01 2.00 0.38
CA ILE A 131 -9.82 3.15 -0.51
C ILE A 131 -10.18 4.46 0.22
N GLY A 132 -11.30 4.50 0.94
CA GLY A 132 -11.70 5.67 1.72
C GLY A 132 -10.75 5.98 2.86
N VAL A 133 -10.25 4.97 3.58
CA VAL A 133 -9.26 5.14 4.66
C VAL A 133 -7.95 5.66 4.10
N MET A 134 -7.42 5.08 3.02
CA MET A 134 -6.18 5.51 2.38
C MET A 134 -6.26 6.98 1.96
N THR A 135 -7.29 7.36 1.23
CA THR A 135 -7.47 8.73 0.74
C THR A 135 -7.61 9.75 1.87
N ASN A 136 -8.37 9.44 2.92
CA ASN A 136 -8.51 10.30 4.11
C ASN A 136 -7.19 10.45 4.86
N LEU A 137 -6.41 9.38 4.99
CA LEU A 137 -5.11 9.41 5.67
C LEU A 137 -4.12 10.32 4.94
N ILE A 138 -3.99 10.16 3.62
CA ILE A 138 -3.06 10.99 2.83
C ILE A 138 -3.51 12.44 2.74
N ASP A 139 -4.81 12.71 2.69
CA ASP A 139 -5.33 14.08 2.72
C ASP A 139 -5.02 14.79 4.05
N LYS A 140 -5.06 14.04 5.16
CA LYS A 140 -4.79 14.58 6.48
C LYS A 140 -3.30 14.71 6.79
N TYR A 141 -2.51 13.69 6.43
CA TYR A 141 -1.13 13.54 6.90
C TYR A 141 -0.08 13.68 5.80
N GLY A 142 -0.47 13.75 4.53
CA GLY A 142 0.45 13.81 3.39
C GLY A 142 0.96 12.45 2.95
N TYR A 143 1.49 12.38 1.72
CA TYR A 143 1.99 11.16 1.10
C TYR A 143 3.43 11.35 0.63
N ASN A 144 4.36 10.71 1.31
CA ASN A 144 5.81 10.82 1.09
C ASN A 144 6.34 9.55 0.42
N SER A 145 5.92 9.33 -0.81
CA SER A 145 6.44 8.25 -1.66
C SER A 145 6.26 8.58 -3.14
N GLU A 146 6.83 7.76 -3.99
CA GLU A 146 6.62 7.81 -5.44
C GLU A 146 5.19 7.41 -5.81
N GLY A 147 4.90 7.34 -7.11
CA GLY A 147 3.61 6.85 -7.60
C GLY A 147 3.49 5.34 -7.40
N GLU A 148 2.34 4.91 -6.89
CA GLU A 148 2.04 3.53 -6.55
C GLU A 148 0.74 3.04 -7.15
N SER A 149 0.75 1.80 -7.62
CA SER A 149 -0.43 1.00 -7.95
C SER A 149 -0.74 0.05 -6.80
N PHE A 150 -1.77 0.33 -6.04
CA PHE A 150 -2.23 -0.58 -4.98
C PHE A 150 -3.23 -1.60 -5.52
N THR A 151 -2.99 -2.87 -5.23
CA THR A 151 -4.00 -3.91 -5.36
C THR A 151 -4.73 -4.05 -4.05
N ILE A 152 -6.04 -3.80 -4.04
CA ILE A 152 -6.88 -3.80 -2.84
C ILE A 152 -8.00 -4.81 -3.05
N ALA A 153 -8.02 -5.88 -2.27
CA ALA A 153 -8.97 -6.96 -2.45
C ALA A 153 -9.56 -7.45 -1.13
N ASP A 154 -10.82 -7.81 -1.17
CA ASP A 154 -11.50 -8.55 -0.11
C ASP A 154 -12.12 -9.83 -0.67
N LYS A 155 -12.82 -10.60 0.17
CA LYS A 155 -13.48 -11.85 -0.24
C LYS A 155 -14.50 -11.69 -1.36
N ASN A 156 -14.91 -10.47 -1.73
CA ASN A 156 -15.97 -10.20 -2.68
C ASN A 156 -15.50 -9.53 -3.97
N GLU A 157 -14.50 -8.68 -3.89
CA GLU A 157 -14.06 -7.84 -5.00
C GLU A 157 -12.58 -7.50 -4.92
N ALA A 158 -12.02 -7.08 -6.05
CA ALA A 158 -10.66 -6.56 -6.14
C ALA A 158 -10.67 -5.23 -6.91
N TRP A 159 -9.80 -4.33 -6.50
CA TRP A 159 -9.59 -3.01 -7.07
C TRP A 159 -8.11 -2.79 -7.35
N VAL A 160 -7.82 -2.05 -8.39
CA VAL A 160 -6.50 -1.45 -8.63
C VAL A 160 -6.65 0.05 -8.41
N MET A 161 -5.81 0.62 -7.55
CA MET A 161 -5.80 2.04 -7.23
C MET A 161 -4.43 2.62 -7.54
N ASP A 162 -4.36 3.45 -8.57
CA ASP A 162 -3.17 4.25 -8.86
C ASP A 162 -3.21 5.55 -8.07
N LEU A 163 -2.08 5.90 -7.46
CA LEU A 163 -1.95 7.05 -6.59
C LEU A 163 -0.61 7.74 -6.78
N ILE A 164 -0.61 9.07 -6.89
CA ILE A 164 0.60 9.87 -6.97
C ILE A 164 0.44 11.16 -6.13
N GLY A 165 1.48 11.54 -5.42
CA GLY A 165 1.50 12.76 -4.62
C GLY A 165 1.34 14.05 -5.44
N LYS A 166 1.16 15.16 -4.74
CA LYS A 166 0.99 16.50 -5.33
C LYS A 166 2.24 17.38 -5.21
N GLY A 167 3.33 16.84 -4.63
CA GLY A 167 4.58 17.54 -4.35
C GLY A 167 4.63 18.17 -2.97
N THR A 168 5.81 18.55 -2.56
CA THR A 168 6.14 19.05 -1.21
C THR A 168 5.20 20.15 -0.75
N GLY A 169 4.67 19.98 0.48
CA GLY A 169 3.75 20.92 1.12
C GLY A 169 2.32 20.88 0.58
N ARG A 170 1.99 19.95 -0.30
CA ARG A 170 0.64 19.75 -0.85
C ARG A 170 0.09 18.41 -0.38
N LYS A 171 -0.59 18.40 0.75
CA LYS A 171 -1.24 17.18 1.28
C LYS A 171 -2.21 16.56 0.28
N GLY A 172 -2.39 15.26 0.41
CA GLY A 172 -3.24 14.47 -0.47
C GLY A 172 -2.50 13.95 -1.69
N ALA A 173 -3.22 13.26 -2.54
CA ALA A 173 -2.73 12.69 -3.79
C ALA A 173 -3.76 12.86 -4.91
N VAL A 174 -3.32 12.64 -6.14
CA VAL A 174 -4.21 12.35 -7.27
C VAL A 174 -4.31 10.84 -7.38
N TRP A 175 -5.52 10.33 -7.51
CA TRP A 175 -5.73 8.88 -7.56
C TRP A 175 -6.92 8.50 -8.43
N VAL A 176 -6.90 7.26 -8.88
CA VAL A 176 -8.01 6.59 -9.55
C VAL A 176 -8.12 5.17 -9.02
N ALA A 177 -9.31 4.66 -8.83
CA ALA A 177 -9.54 3.27 -8.43
C ALA A 177 -10.53 2.61 -9.39
N VAL A 178 -10.15 1.43 -9.91
CA VAL A 178 -10.93 0.64 -10.86
C VAL A 178 -11.13 -0.76 -10.29
N ARG A 179 -12.38 -1.27 -10.38
CA ARG A 179 -12.79 -2.59 -9.92
C ARG A 179 -12.71 -3.61 -11.03
#